data_fdc7b65a8a57f46457f650ca879c1d69
#
_entry.id   fdc7b65a8a57f46457f650ca879c1d69
#
_cell.length_a   1.000
_cell.length_b   1.000
_cell.length_c   1.000
_cell.angle_alpha   90.00
_cell.angle_beta   90.00
_cell.angle_gamma   90.00
#
_symmetry.space_group_name_H-M   'P 1'
#
loop_
_entity.id
_entity.type
_entity.pdbx_description
1 polymer ?
#
loop_
_entity_poly.entity_id
_entity_poly.type
_entity_poly.pdbx_seq_one_letter_code
_entity_poly.pdbx_strand_id
1 'polypeptide(L)'
;MPPSSLLYALDAEQHQAVTAPADAVIVLAGAGSGKTTVLTQRIDYRIDNATADAEHTLAITFTREAAAQLRRRTPRGIHTGTFHAIAFALLRQRYTDQGRPLPTVLTNRYGIVNESIKFIRSRVSINEALGELEWLQARALTPQAYTAAATAAKRTTTAKPEDLEKVFSEYEKTKIKRGVVDLGDLLSRTTHDIANDFDYAEATRWRYRHLLVDEAQDMNPQQFAFFSALRGKNRDVFVVGDPLQSIYGWNGAEPSLFDTLPEKLGGAHIVHLVNNYRCSPVIVAAGLHVLTNNGIPATARSTKLDGDAITVQGYANEHDEANGIALLATQAHRSLARWSDIAVLVRTNTQREIVAGALKKHHIPVLTRGQSAVVAPLLQEVAALTHRYALADWALELRMASDPDSPEFLLSEQVNEFLQDHPTGAAHGSMFMSWLSTVGQRTNLGEDGIELLTFHAAKGREWNTVFIAGAEQGLLPHSSSRTAAQKAEEVRLAYVAITRAAEKLFVTHAAERNSRKANPSKYFVNLPLGVTTTVRMPE
;
A
#
# COMPACT_ATOMS: atom_id res chain seq x y z
N MET A 1 -11.43 21.74 -30.64
CA MET A 1 -12.40 21.69 -29.56
C MET A 1 -11.90 22.60 -28.44
N PRO A 2 -12.74 23.30 -27.67
CA PRO A 2 -12.24 24.04 -26.52
C PRO A 2 -11.55 23.05 -25.56
N PRO A 3 -10.48 23.47 -24.86
CA PRO A 3 -9.80 22.60 -23.88
C PRO A 3 -10.83 22.10 -22.88
N SER A 4 -10.77 20.81 -22.52
CA SER A 4 -11.70 20.20 -21.58
C SER A 4 -11.79 21.06 -20.32
N SER A 5 -13.01 21.33 -19.85
CA SER A 5 -13.26 22.16 -18.65
C SER A 5 -12.46 21.70 -17.43
N LEU A 6 -11.96 20.49 -17.45
CA LEU A 6 -11.15 19.84 -16.40
C LEU A 6 -9.77 20.47 -16.22
N LEU A 7 -9.13 21.02 -17.28
CA LEU A 7 -7.79 21.63 -17.17
C LEU A 7 -7.79 22.95 -16.41
N TYR A 8 -8.91 23.64 -16.30
CA TYR A 8 -9.02 24.91 -15.57
C TYR A 8 -8.92 24.78 -14.06
N ALA A 9 -9.08 23.57 -13.52
CA ALA A 9 -8.99 23.29 -12.09
C ALA A 9 -7.58 22.90 -11.64
N LEU A 10 -6.62 22.77 -12.57
CA LEU A 10 -5.24 22.37 -12.28
C LEU A 10 -4.37 23.59 -11.99
N ASP A 11 -3.43 23.45 -11.05
CA ASP A 11 -2.35 24.43 -10.90
C ASP A 11 -1.32 24.32 -12.04
N ALA A 12 -0.34 25.22 -12.06
CA ALA A 12 0.65 25.30 -13.12
C ALA A 12 1.48 24.01 -13.27
N GLU A 13 1.91 23.42 -12.15
CA GLU A 13 2.71 22.21 -12.10
C GLU A 13 1.88 20.97 -12.49
N GLN A 14 0.66 20.88 -11.99
CA GLN A 14 -0.29 19.83 -12.40
C GLN A 14 -0.61 19.93 -13.89
N HIS A 15 -0.87 21.14 -14.39
CA HIS A 15 -1.10 21.39 -15.82
C HIS A 15 0.11 20.98 -16.67
N GLN A 16 1.32 21.35 -16.24
CA GLN A 16 2.56 20.94 -16.90
C GLN A 16 2.69 19.42 -16.99
N ALA A 17 2.40 18.70 -15.90
CA ALA A 17 2.45 17.24 -15.87
C ALA A 17 1.42 16.59 -16.80
N VAL A 18 0.18 17.11 -16.79
CA VAL A 18 -0.92 16.60 -17.61
C VAL A 18 -0.67 16.82 -19.11
N THR A 19 -0.14 17.98 -19.51
CA THR A 19 0.06 18.36 -20.90
C THR A 19 1.45 18.02 -21.45
N ALA A 20 2.35 17.46 -20.64
CA ALA A 20 3.68 17.05 -21.06
C ALA A 20 3.64 16.16 -22.31
N PRO A 21 4.67 16.17 -23.18
CA PRO A 21 4.68 15.39 -24.43
C PRO A 21 4.57 13.86 -24.15
N ALA A 22 4.30 13.11 -25.24
CA ALA A 22 4.27 11.64 -25.22
C ALA A 22 5.70 11.07 -25.14
N ASP A 23 6.36 11.27 -24.02
CA ASP A 23 7.72 10.82 -23.71
C ASP A 23 7.77 10.39 -22.22
N ALA A 24 8.91 9.97 -21.74
CA ALA A 24 9.08 9.62 -20.34
C ALA A 24 8.87 10.86 -19.45
N VAL A 25 7.87 10.77 -18.59
CA VAL A 25 7.54 11.82 -17.61
C VAL A 25 7.54 11.22 -16.23
N ILE A 26 8.22 11.85 -15.29
CA ILE A 26 8.25 11.47 -13.88
C ILE A 26 7.66 12.63 -13.07
N VAL A 27 6.63 12.34 -12.31
CA VAL A 27 5.97 13.31 -11.42
C VAL A 27 6.35 13.01 -9.98
N LEU A 28 7.12 13.90 -9.38
CA LEU A 28 7.47 13.89 -7.96
C LEU A 28 6.38 14.64 -7.19
N ALA A 29 5.53 13.89 -6.51
CA ALA A 29 4.27 14.43 -6.01
C ALA A 29 4.11 14.12 -4.51
N GLY A 30 4.27 15.12 -3.66
CA GLY A 30 4.14 14.99 -2.22
C GLY A 30 2.76 14.54 -1.74
N ALA A 31 2.61 14.34 -0.42
CA ALA A 31 1.32 14.04 0.18
C ALA A 31 0.30 15.12 -0.17
N GLY A 32 -0.92 14.74 -0.53
CA GLY A 32 -2.02 15.68 -0.79
C GLY A 32 -1.83 16.58 -2.03
N SER A 33 -0.88 16.30 -2.92
CA SER A 33 -0.61 17.11 -4.12
C SER A 33 -1.49 16.78 -5.33
N GLY A 34 -2.42 15.84 -5.21
CA GLY A 34 -3.31 15.45 -6.29
C GLY A 34 -2.70 14.46 -7.29
N LYS A 35 -1.78 13.58 -6.85
CA LYS A 35 -1.17 12.49 -7.65
C LYS A 35 -2.16 11.79 -8.59
N THR A 36 -3.19 11.20 -8.01
CA THR A 36 -4.20 10.45 -8.75
C THR A 36 -5.00 11.34 -9.69
N THR A 37 -5.25 12.60 -9.31
CA THR A 37 -5.92 13.59 -10.18
C THR A 37 -5.07 13.87 -11.42
N VAL A 38 -3.78 14.14 -11.26
CA VAL A 38 -2.86 14.39 -12.38
C VAL A 38 -2.79 13.16 -13.30
N LEU A 39 -2.70 11.94 -12.73
CA LEU A 39 -2.65 10.72 -13.51
C LEU A 39 -3.93 10.50 -14.33
N THR A 40 -5.10 10.65 -13.73
CA THR A 40 -6.39 10.48 -14.43
C THR A 40 -6.60 11.57 -15.47
N GLN A 41 -6.31 12.81 -15.15
CA GLN A 41 -6.42 13.94 -16.11
C GLN A 41 -5.41 13.84 -17.26
N ARG A 42 -4.23 13.27 -17.02
CA ARG A 42 -3.29 12.93 -18.08
C ARG A 42 -3.89 11.95 -19.08
N ILE A 43 -4.55 10.91 -18.59
CA ILE A 43 -5.22 9.91 -19.43
C ILE A 43 -6.31 10.59 -20.26
N ASP A 44 -7.22 11.34 -19.61
CA ASP A 44 -8.31 12.05 -20.28
C ASP A 44 -7.78 13.01 -21.36
N TYR A 45 -6.81 13.85 -20.98
CA TYR A 45 -6.19 14.81 -21.90
C TYR A 45 -5.62 14.15 -23.15
N ARG A 46 -4.91 13.03 -22.98
CA ARG A 46 -4.27 12.34 -24.09
C ARG A 46 -5.25 11.64 -25.02
N ILE A 47 -6.33 11.09 -24.46
CA ILE A 47 -7.40 10.46 -25.24
C ILE A 47 -8.19 11.54 -26.00
N ASP A 48 -8.56 12.63 -25.33
CA ASP A 48 -9.30 13.74 -25.95
C ASP A 48 -8.52 14.40 -27.11
N ASN A 49 -7.20 14.45 -26.99
CA ASN A 49 -6.32 14.99 -28.05
C ASN A 49 -5.85 13.93 -29.08
N ALA A 50 -6.40 12.71 -29.01
CA ALA A 50 -6.04 11.59 -29.88
C ALA A 50 -4.52 11.28 -29.89
N THR A 51 -3.84 11.50 -28.77
CA THR A 51 -2.40 11.18 -28.58
C THR A 51 -2.19 9.86 -27.82
N ALA A 52 -3.26 9.26 -27.35
CA ALA A 52 -3.29 7.90 -26.78
C ALA A 52 -4.64 7.24 -27.07
N ASP A 53 -4.65 5.92 -27.11
CA ASP A 53 -5.86 5.12 -27.26
C ASP A 53 -6.19 4.43 -25.93
N ALA A 54 -7.45 4.43 -25.55
CA ALA A 54 -7.91 3.81 -24.30
C ALA A 54 -7.54 2.32 -24.23
N GLU A 55 -7.79 1.56 -25.30
CA GLU A 55 -7.55 0.11 -25.37
C GLU A 55 -6.05 -0.27 -25.30
N HIS A 56 -5.17 0.69 -25.53
CA HIS A 56 -3.72 0.51 -25.50
C HIS A 56 -3.05 1.23 -24.32
N THR A 57 -3.86 1.74 -23.40
CA THR A 57 -3.40 2.42 -22.19
C THR A 57 -3.47 1.49 -21.00
N LEU A 58 -2.36 1.36 -20.29
CA LEU A 58 -2.24 0.56 -19.06
C LEU A 58 -1.82 1.47 -17.90
N ALA A 59 -2.65 1.53 -16.86
CA ALA A 59 -2.35 2.21 -15.61
C ALA A 59 -2.14 1.17 -14.49
N ILE A 60 -0.92 1.10 -13.97
CA ILE A 60 -0.50 0.16 -12.92
C ILE A 60 -0.42 0.89 -11.60
N THR A 61 -0.93 0.26 -10.55
CA THR A 61 -0.81 0.75 -9.17
C THR A 61 -0.47 -0.40 -8.22
N PHE A 62 -0.31 -0.12 -6.92
CA PHE A 62 0.12 -1.12 -5.95
C PHE A 62 -1.02 -1.83 -5.24
N THR A 63 -2.16 -1.15 -5.06
CA THR A 63 -3.30 -1.71 -4.34
C THR A 63 -4.51 -1.84 -5.25
N ARG A 64 -5.35 -2.83 -4.96
CA ARG A 64 -6.61 -3.01 -5.71
C ARG A 64 -7.57 -1.86 -5.50
N GLU A 65 -7.56 -1.26 -4.31
CA GLU A 65 -8.36 -0.08 -4.04
C GLU A 65 -7.99 1.07 -4.99
N ALA A 66 -6.68 1.36 -5.11
CA ALA A 66 -6.19 2.35 -6.05
C ALA A 66 -6.53 1.98 -7.51
N ALA A 67 -6.41 0.69 -7.89
CA ALA A 67 -6.80 0.22 -9.21
C ALA A 67 -8.31 0.39 -9.46
N ALA A 68 -9.16 0.09 -8.47
CA ALA A 68 -10.59 0.28 -8.56
C ALA A 68 -10.97 1.77 -8.63
N GLN A 69 -10.28 2.64 -7.87
CA GLN A 69 -10.44 4.08 -7.95
C GLN A 69 -10.05 4.62 -9.34
N LEU A 70 -8.92 4.19 -9.87
CA LEU A 70 -8.49 4.56 -11.22
C LEU A 70 -9.53 4.14 -12.25
N ARG A 71 -10.01 2.89 -12.19
CA ARG A 71 -11.03 2.36 -13.12
C ARG A 71 -12.32 3.17 -13.11
N ARG A 72 -12.73 3.69 -11.95
CA ARG A 72 -13.93 4.55 -11.83
C ARG A 72 -13.72 5.96 -12.37
N ARG A 73 -12.49 6.46 -12.36
CA ARG A 73 -12.12 7.83 -12.74
C ARG A 73 -11.58 7.96 -14.14
N THR A 74 -11.31 6.86 -14.82
CA THR A 74 -10.75 6.83 -16.19
C THR A 74 -11.81 6.43 -17.21
N PRO A 75 -11.66 6.81 -18.49
CA PRO A 75 -12.52 6.37 -19.56
C PRO A 75 -12.61 4.85 -19.68
N ARG A 76 -13.72 4.36 -20.26
CA ARG A 76 -13.87 2.93 -20.57
C ARG A 76 -12.80 2.49 -21.57
N GLY A 77 -12.32 1.26 -21.41
CA GLY A 77 -11.29 0.67 -22.29
C GLY A 77 -9.89 0.73 -21.70
N ILE A 78 -9.62 1.59 -20.72
CA ILE A 78 -8.33 1.64 -20.02
C ILE A 78 -8.10 0.35 -19.24
N HIS A 79 -6.94 -0.25 -19.41
CA HIS A 79 -6.48 -1.36 -18.58
C HIS A 79 -5.94 -0.81 -17.25
N THR A 80 -6.55 -1.22 -16.13
CA THR A 80 -6.11 -0.82 -14.79
C THR A 80 -5.92 -2.04 -13.92
N GLY A 81 -4.84 -2.08 -13.15
CA GLY A 81 -4.58 -3.21 -12.25
C GLY A 81 -3.34 -3.02 -11.39
N THR A 82 -3.12 -3.99 -10.49
CA THR A 82 -1.85 -4.10 -9.77
C THR A 82 -0.82 -4.84 -10.64
N PHE A 83 0.47 -4.73 -10.28
CA PHE A 83 1.54 -5.47 -10.96
C PHE A 83 1.21 -6.97 -11.10
N HIS A 84 0.78 -7.61 -10.01
CA HIS A 84 0.45 -9.03 -10.01
C HIS A 84 -0.79 -9.35 -10.85
N ALA A 85 -1.83 -8.51 -10.79
CA ALA A 85 -3.05 -8.72 -11.58
C ALA A 85 -2.77 -8.63 -13.09
N ILE A 86 -1.95 -7.67 -13.52
CA ILE A 86 -1.56 -7.54 -14.93
C ILE A 86 -0.68 -8.72 -15.35
N ALA A 87 0.30 -9.12 -14.53
CA ALA A 87 1.14 -10.28 -14.81
C ALA A 87 0.30 -11.58 -14.92
N PHE A 88 -0.66 -11.76 -14.03
CA PHE A 88 -1.59 -12.90 -14.10
C PHE A 88 -2.46 -12.89 -15.35
N ALA A 89 -3.01 -11.73 -15.72
CA ALA A 89 -3.81 -11.60 -16.94
C ALA A 89 -3.01 -11.94 -18.19
N LEU A 90 -1.75 -11.46 -18.28
CA LEU A 90 -0.83 -11.77 -19.38
C LEU A 90 -0.46 -13.27 -19.41
N LEU A 91 -0.16 -13.84 -18.25
CA LEU A 91 0.17 -15.27 -18.14
C LEU A 91 -1.03 -16.13 -18.58
N ARG A 92 -2.23 -15.80 -18.10
CA ARG A 92 -3.47 -16.50 -18.47
C ARG A 92 -3.70 -16.44 -19.98
N GLN A 93 -3.58 -15.26 -20.58
CA GLN A 93 -3.75 -15.10 -22.03
C GLN A 93 -2.74 -15.96 -22.79
N ARG A 94 -1.45 -15.92 -22.40
CA ARG A 94 -0.40 -16.70 -23.04
C ARG A 94 -0.65 -18.21 -22.97
N TYR A 95 -1.07 -18.72 -21.79
CA TYR A 95 -1.40 -20.15 -21.65
C TYR A 95 -2.62 -20.54 -22.51
N THR A 96 -3.62 -19.67 -22.59
CA THR A 96 -4.79 -19.87 -23.48
C THR A 96 -4.34 -19.90 -24.96
N ASP A 97 -3.54 -18.96 -25.40
CA ASP A 97 -3.05 -18.88 -26.78
C ASP A 97 -2.19 -20.10 -27.16
N GLN A 98 -1.48 -20.69 -26.20
CA GLN A 98 -0.68 -21.89 -26.36
C GLN A 98 -1.49 -23.20 -26.19
N GLY A 99 -2.79 -23.13 -25.87
CA GLY A 99 -3.61 -24.32 -25.57
C GLY A 99 -3.15 -25.08 -24.32
N ARG A 100 -2.47 -24.42 -23.39
CA ARG A 100 -1.93 -25.01 -22.17
C ARG A 100 -2.84 -24.76 -20.97
N PRO A 101 -2.97 -25.70 -20.02
CA PRO A 101 -3.73 -25.46 -18.80
C PRO A 101 -3.01 -24.43 -17.93
N LEU A 102 -3.76 -23.48 -17.37
CA LEU A 102 -3.23 -22.50 -16.44
C LEU A 102 -2.77 -23.22 -15.15
N PRO A 103 -1.56 -22.93 -14.64
CA PRO A 103 -1.11 -23.52 -13.38
C PRO A 103 -1.96 -23.00 -12.21
N THR A 104 -2.17 -23.85 -11.21
CA THR A 104 -2.87 -23.46 -9.99
C THR A 104 -2.03 -22.45 -9.21
N VAL A 105 -2.62 -21.30 -8.88
CA VAL A 105 -1.95 -20.28 -8.08
C VAL A 105 -2.08 -20.63 -6.60
N LEU A 106 -0.96 -20.71 -5.90
CA LEU A 106 -0.90 -20.91 -4.46
C LEU A 106 -1.34 -19.64 -3.74
N THR A 107 -2.46 -19.72 -3.07
CA THR A 107 -2.95 -18.65 -2.18
C THR A 107 -2.29 -18.69 -0.81
N ASN A 108 -1.80 -19.87 -0.39
CA ASN A 108 -1.14 -20.06 0.90
C ASN A 108 0.15 -20.88 0.71
N ARG A 109 1.29 -20.23 0.93
CA ARG A 109 2.63 -20.84 0.82
C ARG A 109 3.03 -21.65 2.05
N TYR A 110 2.31 -21.47 3.18
CA TYR A 110 2.64 -22.06 4.47
C TYR A 110 2.88 -23.58 4.38
N GLY A 111 1.98 -24.30 3.70
CA GLY A 111 2.05 -25.77 3.59
C GLY A 111 3.35 -26.25 2.94
N ILE A 112 3.71 -25.68 1.79
CA ILE A 112 4.91 -26.07 1.05
C ILE A 112 6.18 -25.62 1.76
N VAL A 113 6.20 -24.40 2.32
CA VAL A 113 7.36 -23.92 3.09
C VAL A 113 7.60 -24.80 4.32
N ASN A 114 6.53 -25.16 5.06
CA ASN A 114 6.64 -26.07 6.21
C ASN A 114 7.14 -27.48 5.81
N GLU A 115 6.66 -28.01 4.69
CA GLU A 115 7.14 -29.27 4.14
C GLU A 115 8.63 -29.20 3.77
N SER A 116 9.05 -28.12 3.13
CA SER A 116 10.46 -27.88 2.76
C SER A 116 11.35 -27.77 4.00
N ILE A 117 10.91 -27.07 5.05
CA ILE A 117 11.63 -26.97 6.34
C ILE A 117 11.83 -28.37 6.95
N LYS A 118 10.76 -29.19 6.97
CA LYS A 118 10.80 -30.56 7.50
C LYS A 118 11.71 -31.46 6.66
N PHE A 119 11.64 -31.36 5.34
CA PHE A 119 12.47 -32.15 4.41
C PHE A 119 13.96 -31.85 4.62
N ILE A 120 14.33 -30.59 4.72
CA ILE A 120 15.71 -30.13 4.96
C ILE A 120 16.13 -30.36 6.42
N ARG A 121 15.18 -30.66 7.32
CA ARG A 121 15.40 -30.77 8.77
C ARG A 121 15.97 -29.49 9.37
N SER A 122 15.60 -28.34 8.83
CA SER A 122 16.01 -27.03 9.33
C SER A 122 15.27 -26.69 10.64
N ARG A 123 15.89 -25.87 11.49
CA ARG A 123 15.30 -25.32 12.71
C ARG A 123 14.70 -23.92 12.50
N VAL A 124 14.67 -23.44 11.28
CA VAL A 124 14.09 -22.13 10.95
C VAL A 124 12.61 -22.11 11.33
N SER A 125 12.15 -21.01 11.91
CA SER A 125 10.72 -20.80 12.11
C SER A 125 10.04 -20.56 10.76
N ILE A 126 8.78 -21.00 10.64
CA ILE A 126 8.06 -20.84 9.38
C ILE A 126 7.82 -19.37 9.03
N ASN A 127 7.56 -18.52 10.04
CA ASN A 127 7.37 -17.08 9.83
C ASN A 127 8.66 -16.41 9.33
N GLU A 128 9.82 -16.81 9.85
CA GLU A 128 11.10 -16.32 9.36
C GLU A 128 11.35 -16.78 7.91
N ALA A 129 11.10 -18.06 7.62
CA ALA A 129 11.27 -18.60 6.26
C ALA A 129 10.32 -17.91 5.26
N LEU A 130 9.08 -17.63 5.64
CA LEU A 130 8.14 -16.90 4.78
C LEU A 130 8.59 -15.47 4.53
N GLY A 131 9.01 -14.73 5.56
CA GLY A 131 9.50 -13.36 5.40
C GLY A 131 10.78 -13.27 4.56
N GLU A 132 11.70 -14.23 4.71
CA GLU A 132 12.93 -14.28 3.89
C GLU A 132 12.65 -14.73 2.45
N LEU A 133 11.65 -15.59 2.23
CA LEU A 133 11.19 -15.96 0.89
C LEU A 133 10.56 -14.76 0.16
N GLU A 134 9.76 -13.95 0.86
CA GLU A 134 9.21 -12.71 0.31
C GLU A 134 10.31 -11.73 -0.08
N TRP A 135 11.29 -11.54 0.79
CA TRP A 135 12.42 -10.68 0.50
C TRP A 135 13.23 -11.17 -0.71
N LEU A 136 13.48 -12.48 -0.83
CA LEU A 136 14.17 -13.09 -1.96
C LEU A 136 13.41 -12.82 -3.28
N GLN A 137 12.11 -13.10 -3.29
CA GLN A 137 11.26 -12.91 -4.47
C GLN A 137 11.16 -11.43 -4.86
N ALA A 138 10.93 -10.54 -3.88
CA ALA A 138 10.85 -9.10 -4.13
C ALA A 138 12.13 -8.55 -4.81
N ARG A 139 13.29 -9.18 -4.56
CA ARG A 139 14.56 -8.82 -5.19
C ARG A 139 14.85 -9.54 -6.50
N ALA A 140 13.90 -10.31 -7.00
CA ALA A 140 14.06 -11.13 -8.21
C ALA A 140 15.27 -12.06 -8.14
N LEU A 141 15.58 -12.59 -6.95
CA LEU A 141 16.72 -13.48 -6.73
C LEU A 141 16.30 -14.95 -6.87
N THR A 142 17.24 -15.77 -7.34
CA THR A 142 17.07 -17.23 -7.27
C THR A 142 17.42 -17.74 -5.86
N PRO A 143 16.91 -18.91 -5.44
CA PRO A 143 17.29 -19.50 -4.16
C PRO A 143 18.81 -19.59 -3.95
N GLN A 144 19.58 -19.93 -4.99
CA GLN A 144 21.04 -20.07 -4.94
C GLN A 144 21.78 -18.74 -4.69
N ALA A 145 21.14 -17.62 -5.01
CA ALA A 145 21.71 -16.29 -4.76
C ALA A 145 21.42 -15.76 -3.35
N TYR A 146 20.56 -16.46 -2.58
CA TYR A 146 20.07 -15.96 -1.30
C TYR A 146 21.18 -15.69 -0.29
N THR A 147 22.06 -16.67 -0.05
CA THR A 147 23.14 -16.58 0.96
C THR A 147 24.06 -15.36 0.71
N ALA A 148 24.50 -15.17 -0.53
CA ALA A 148 25.34 -14.04 -0.89
C ALA A 148 24.61 -12.70 -0.74
N ALA A 149 23.37 -12.63 -1.21
CA ALA A 149 22.55 -11.43 -1.16
C ALA A 149 22.17 -11.05 0.29
N ALA A 150 21.79 -12.02 1.12
CA ALA A 150 21.46 -11.80 2.52
C ALA A 150 22.66 -11.28 3.32
N THR A 151 23.85 -11.85 3.05
CA THR A 151 25.11 -11.39 3.66
C THR A 151 25.43 -9.95 3.25
N ALA A 152 25.36 -9.64 1.95
CA ALA A 152 25.60 -8.29 1.44
C ALA A 152 24.59 -7.26 2.02
N ALA A 153 23.34 -7.65 2.16
CA ALA A 153 22.29 -6.82 2.77
C ALA A 153 22.33 -6.76 4.30
N LYS A 154 23.29 -7.48 4.94
CA LYS A 154 23.45 -7.57 6.40
C LYS A 154 22.16 -7.99 7.09
N ARG A 155 21.43 -8.95 6.50
CA ARG A 155 20.20 -9.45 7.10
C ARG A 155 20.51 -10.26 8.37
N THR A 156 19.68 -10.09 9.36
CA THR A 156 19.80 -10.81 10.63
C THR A 156 18.70 -11.86 10.69
N THR A 157 19.10 -13.12 10.57
CA THR A 157 18.22 -14.28 10.65
C THR A 157 18.61 -15.16 11.84
N THR A 158 17.67 -15.89 12.43
CA THR A 158 17.96 -16.88 13.48
C THR A 158 18.55 -18.16 12.89
N ALA A 159 18.11 -18.54 11.70
CA ALA A 159 18.67 -19.63 10.92
C ALA A 159 19.89 -19.17 10.12
N LYS A 160 20.78 -20.12 9.79
CA LYS A 160 21.88 -19.84 8.88
C LYS A 160 21.37 -19.56 7.47
N PRO A 161 21.92 -18.56 6.75
CA PRO A 161 21.48 -18.26 5.39
C PRO A 161 21.54 -19.47 4.45
N GLU A 162 22.53 -20.35 4.61
CA GLU A 162 22.69 -21.56 3.80
C GLU A 162 21.56 -22.58 4.02
N ASP A 163 20.97 -22.61 5.21
CA ASP A 163 19.83 -23.48 5.51
C ASP A 163 18.55 -22.92 4.88
N LEU A 164 18.36 -21.59 4.91
CA LEU A 164 17.27 -20.91 4.22
C LEU A 164 17.36 -21.11 2.70
N GLU A 165 18.55 -20.99 2.12
CA GLU A 165 18.80 -21.26 0.69
C GLU A 165 18.35 -22.67 0.28
N LYS A 166 18.68 -23.69 1.10
CA LYS A 166 18.24 -25.07 0.87
C LYS A 166 16.71 -25.20 0.97
N VAL A 167 16.08 -24.55 1.98
CA VAL A 167 14.63 -24.56 2.15
C VAL A 167 13.96 -23.94 0.93
N PHE A 168 14.45 -22.80 0.42
CA PHE A 168 13.89 -22.15 -0.76
C PHE A 168 14.11 -22.97 -2.03
N SER A 169 15.26 -23.61 -2.17
CA SER A 169 15.52 -24.54 -3.28
C SER A 169 14.56 -25.73 -3.28
N GLU A 170 14.25 -26.28 -2.11
CA GLU A 170 13.28 -27.37 -1.99
C GLU A 170 11.84 -26.88 -2.19
N TYR A 171 11.51 -25.67 -1.73
CA TYR A 171 10.24 -25.02 -2.01
C TYR A 171 9.96 -24.90 -3.51
N GLU A 172 10.94 -24.41 -4.29
CA GLU A 172 10.82 -24.30 -5.75
C GLU A 172 10.64 -25.67 -6.43
N LYS A 173 11.42 -26.68 -6.02
CA LYS A 173 11.27 -28.05 -6.54
C LYS A 173 9.88 -28.62 -6.26
N THR A 174 9.36 -28.38 -5.06
CA THR A 174 8.03 -28.87 -4.65
C THR A 174 6.92 -28.17 -5.43
N LYS A 175 7.02 -26.85 -5.69
CA LYS A 175 6.09 -26.14 -6.57
C LYS A 175 6.08 -26.73 -7.98
N ILE A 176 7.24 -26.93 -8.58
CA ILE A 176 7.39 -27.53 -9.91
C ILE A 176 6.75 -28.92 -9.95
N LYS A 177 7.07 -29.77 -8.97
CA LYS A 177 6.53 -31.14 -8.88
C LYS A 177 5.00 -31.16 -8.76
N ARG A 178 4.41 -30.18 -8.09
CA ARG A 178 2.95 -30.05 -7.91
C ARG A 178 2.26 -29.29 -9.05
N GLY A 179 2.99 -28.72 -9.99
CA GLY A 179 2.43 -27.93 -11.08
C GLY A 179 1.75 -26.65 -10.60
N VAL A 180 2.23 -26.07 -9.48
CA VAL A 180 1.65 -24.87 -8.89
C VAL A 180 2.62 -23.68 -9.00
N VAL A 181 2.06 -22.48 -8.92
CA VAL A 181 2.81 -21.21 -8.95
C VAL A 181 2.40 -20.36 -7.74
N ASP A 182 3.33 -19.57 -7.23
CA ASP A 182 3.01 -18.55 -6.22
C ASP A 182 2.94 -17.14 -6.83
N LEU A 183 2.69 -16.13 -6.00
CA LEU A 183 2.56 -14.75 -6.48
C LEU A 183 3.85 -14.23 -7.13
N GLY A 184 5.03 -14.56 -6.55
CA GLY A 184 6.32 -14.17 -7.12
C GLY A 184 6.53 -14.77 -8.51
N ASP A 185 6.05 -16.01 -8.73
CA ASP A 185 6.14 -16.67 -10.04
C ASP A 185 5.36 -15.93 -11.13
N LEU A 186 4.26 -15.27 -10.80
CA LEU A 186 3.47 -14.55 -11.80
C LEU A 186 4.30 -13.45 -12.47
N LEU A 187 4.97 -12.64 -11.66
CA LEU A 187 5.84 -11.58 -12.17
C LEU A 187 7.08 -12.16 -12.87
N SER A 188 7.77 -13.12 -12.23
CA SER A 188 9.01 -13.66 -12.78
C SER A 188 8.79 -14.42 -14.09
N ARG A 189 7.75 -15.26 -14.19
CA ARG A 189 7.43 -15.99 -15.43
C ARG A 189 7.00 -15.08 -16.55
N THR A 190 6.11 -14.12 -16.28
CA THR A 190 5.69 -13.16 -17.31
C THR A 190 6.87 -12.30 -17.78
N THR A 191 7.73 -11.85 -16.85
CA THR A 191 8.96 -11.14 -17.19
C THR A 191 9.88 -11.99 -18.07
N HIS A 192 10.06 -13.26 -17.70
CA HIS A 192 10.87 -14.21 -18.47
C HIS A 192 10.30 -14.45 -19.88
N ASP A 193 9.00 -14.66 -19.99
CA ASP A 193 8.33 -14.89 -21.27
C ASP A 193 8.49 -13.68 -22.21
N ILE A 194 8.28 -12.45 -21.69
CA ILE A 194 8.48 -11.21 -22.47
C ILE A 194 9.95 -11.04 -22.87
N ALA A 195 10.90 -11.45 -22.02
CA ALA A 195 12.32 -11.31 -22.32
C ALA A 195 12.84 -12.30 -23.36
N ASN A 196 12.24 -13.50 -23.45
CA ASN A 196 12.76 -14.61 -24.25
C ASN A 196 11.91 -14.98 -25.48
N ASP A 197 10.77 -14.35 -25.67
CA ASP A 197 9.91 -14.54 -26.83
C ASP A 197 9.65 -13.19 -27.51
N PHE A 198 10.30 -12.98 -28.66
CA PHE A 198 10.26 -11.70 -29.38
C PHE A 198 8.83 -11.35 -29.82
N ASP A 199 8.09 -12.28 -30.41
CA ASP A 199 6.76 -12.01 -30.96
C ASP A 199 5.77 -11.70 -29.83
N TYR A 200 5.86 -12.43 -28.73
CA TYR A 200 5.06 -12.16 -27.53
C TYR A 200 5.40 -10.81 -26.90
N ALA A 201 6.68 -10.45 -26.85
CA ALA A 201 7.12 -9.15 -26.35
C ALA A 201 6.56 -8.00 -27.18
N GLU A 202 6.67 -8.08 -28.51
CA GLU A 202 6.18 -7.02 -29.41
C GLU A 202 4.66 -6.89 -29.34
N ALA A 203 3.92 -8.01 -29.34
CA ALA A 203 2.46 -8.00 -29.17
C ALA A 203 2.04 -7.37 -27.84
N THR A 204 2.73 -7.74 -26.74
CA THR A 204 2.44 -7.21 -25.41
C THR A 204 2.75 -5.71 -25.31
N ARG A 205 3.89 -5.27 -25.85
CA ARG A 205 4.30 -3.87 -25.87
C ARG A 205 3.42 -3.02 -26.77
N TRP A 206 2.97 -3.56 -27.90
CA TRP A 206 2.01 -2.87 -28.75
C TRP A 206 0.66 -2.70 -28.07
N ARG A 207 0.19 -3.76 -27.37
CA ARG A 207 -1.05 -3.72 -26.60
C ARG A 207 -1.02 -2.68 -25.49
N TYR A 208 0.11 -2.49 -24.82
CA TYR A 208 0.27 -1.59 -23.69
C TYR A 208 1.31 -0.50 -24.00
N ARG A 209 1.13 0.18 -25.14
CA ARG A 209 2.10 1.20 -25.60
C ARG A 209 2.05 2.52 -24.83
N HIS A 210 0.97 2.76 -24.05
CA HIS A 210 0.84 3.92 -23.17
C HIS A 210 0.86 3.43 -21.71
N LEU A 211 2.01 3.59 -21.04
CA LEU A 211 2.21 3.05 -19.70
C LEU A 211 2.14 4.14 -18.64
N LEU A 212 1.31 3.93 -17.63
CA LEU A 212 1.25 4.80 -16.47
C LEU A 212 1.48 3.97 -15.20
N VAL A 213 2.24 4.51 -14.25
CA VAL A 213 2.51 3.86 -12.95
C VAL A 213 2.26 4.86 -11.84
N ASP A 214 1.37 4.51 -10.91
CA ASP A 214 1.13 5.26 -9.68
C ASP A 214 1.94 4.67 -8.53
N GLU A 215 2.23 5.46 -7.48
CA GLU A 215 2.97 5.08 -6.27
C GLU A 215 4.33 4.41 -6.56
N ALA A 216 5.02 4.81 -7.62
CA ALA A 216 6.21 4.13 -8.15
C ALA A 216 7.38 4.01 -7.15
N GLN A 217 7.42 4.81 -6.08
CA GLN A 217 8.41 4.72 -5.01
C GLN A 217 8.32 3.41 -4.20
N ASP A 218 7.22 2.66 -4.34
CA ASP A 218 7.03 1.38 -3.65
C ASP A 218 7.46 0.17 -4.49
N MET A 219 7.93 0.40 -5.72
CA MET A 219 8.40 -0.70 -6.57
C MET A 219 9.57 -1.45 -5.91
N ASN A 220 9.44 -2.77 -5.90
CA ASN A 220 10.57 -3.66 -5.63
C ASN A 220 11.29 -4.04 -6.93
N PRO A 221 12.51 -4.62 -6.86
CA PRO A 221 13.27 -5.03 -8.04
C PRO A 221 12.52 -5.98 -8.98
N GLN A 222 11.68 -6.89 -8.47
CA GLN A 222 10.90 -7.80 -9.29
C GLN A 222 9.82 -7.06 -10.10
N GLN A 223 9.11 -6.14 -9.46
CA GLN A 223 8.10 -5.29 -10.12
C GLN A 223 8.76 -4.35 -11.13
N PHE A 224 9.93 -3.82 -10.79
CA PHE A 224 10.71 -3.00 -11.72
C PHE A 224 11.20 -3.80 -12.94
N ALA A 225 11.61 -5.05 -12.76
CA ALA A 225 11.99 -5.93 -13.86
C ALA A 225 10.79 -6.21 -14.79
N PHE A 226 9.62 -6.47 -14.22
CA PHE A 226 8.38 -6.65 -14.98
C PHE A 226 7.98 -5.38 -15.74
N PHE A 227 7.98 -4.22 -15.08
CA PHE A 227 7.74 -2.91 -15.73
C PHE A 227 8.71 -2.66 -16.89
N SER A 228 10.00 -2.94 -16.66
CA SER A 228 11.04 -2.77 -17.68
C SER A 228 10.84 -3.70 -18.89
N ALA A 229 10.39 -4.94 -18.66
CA ALA A 229 10.08 -5.90 -19.71
C ALA A 229 8.87 -5.44 -20.54
N LEU A 230 7.80 -4.97 -19.87
CA LEU A 230 6.62 -4.39 -20.55
C LEU A 230 7.00 -3.18 -21.40
N ARG A 231 7.77 -2.27 -20.82
CA ARG A 231 8.19 -1.05 -21.50
C ARG A 231 9.08 -1.33 -22.70
N GLY A 232 10.08 -2.20 -22.54
CA GLY A 232 11.14 -2.38 -23.54
C GLY A 232 11.86 -1.06 -23.82
N LYS A 233 11.85 -0.63 -25.09
CA LYS A 233 12.41 0.67 -25.55
C LYS A 233 11.36 1.79 -25.63
N ASN A 234 10.12 1.50 -25.30
CA ASN A 234 9.05 2.49 -25.35
C ASN A 234 9.34 3.62 -24.36
N ARG A 235 9.21 4.86 -24.84
CA ARG A 235 9.41 6.08 -24.05
C ARG A 235 8.09 6.71 -23.58
N ASP A 236 6.95 6.26 -24.09
CA ASP A 236 5.64 6.76 -23.66
C ASP A 236 5.26 6.18 -22.30
N VAL A 237 5.86 6.75 -21.28
CA VAL A 237 5.77 6.30 -19.89
C VAL A 237 5.50 7.49 -18.98
N PHE A 238 4.49 7.37 -18.13
CA PHE A 238 4.14 8.37 -17.14
C PHE A 238 4.19 7.75 -15.74
N VAL A 239 5.13 8.18 -14.91
CA VAL A 239 5.37 7.61 -13.59
C VAL A 239 5.12 8.66 -12.53
N VAL A 240 4.27 8.34 -11.57
CA VAL A 240 3.96 9.20 -10.43
C VAL A 240 4.42 8.54 -9.14
N GLY A 241 5.06 9.30 -8.28
CA GLY A 241 5.49 8.78 -6.99
C GLY A 241 5.89 9.86 -5.99
N ASP A 242 5.99 9.45 -4.73
CA ASP A 242 6.45 10.28 -3.63
C ASP A 242 7.58 9.56 -2.85
N PRO A 243 8.84 9.85 -3.11
CA PRO A 243 9.96 9.27 -2.37
C PRO A 243 9.86 9.44 -0.85
N LEU A 244 9.18 10.50 -0.40
CA LEU A 244 8.96 10.80 1.02
C LEU A 244 7.91 9.87 1.67
N GLN A 245 7.13 9.13 0.87
CA GLN A 245 6.16 8.13 1.32
C GLN A 245 6.61 6.68 1.08
N SER A 246 7.88 6.44 0.76
CA SER A 246 8.42 5.08 0.63
C SER A 246 8.67 4.48 2.02
N ILE A 247 7.75 3.59 2.46
CA ILE A 247 7.72 2.97 3.79
C ILE A 247 7.58 1.45 3.76
N TYR A 248 7.80 0.82 2.61
CA TYR A 248 7.70 -0.64 2.43
C TYR A 248 9.06 -1.31 2.18
N GLY A 249 10.16 -0.70 2.66
CA GLY A 249 11.50 -1.27 2.56
C GLY A 249 11.63 -2.66 3.20
N TRP A 250 10.89 -2.90 4.28
CA TRP A 250 10.79 -4.21 4.92
C TRP A 250 10.16 -5.28 4.01
N ASN A 251 9.26 -4.90 3.10
CA ASN A 251 8.62 -5.77 2.10
C ASN A 251 9.37 -5.77 0.75
N GLY A 252 10.60 -5.30 0.72
CA GLY A 252 11.47 -5.34 -0.44
C GLY A 252 11.38 -4.15 -1.39
N ALA A 253 10.55 -3.12 -1.10
CA ALA A 253 10.59 -1.86 -1.83
C ALA A 253 12.01 -1.26 -1.77
N GLU A 254 12.47 -0.73 -2.89
CA GLU A 254 13.80 -0.15 -3.01
C GLU A 254 13.72 1.29 -3.52
N PRO A 255 13.72 2.27 -2.61
CA PRO A 255 13.60 3.69 -2.98
C PRO A 255 14.61 4.16 -4.01
N SER A 256 15.82 3.60 -4.01
CA SER A 256 16.88 3.91 -4.98
C SER A 256 16.50 3.58 -6.43
N LEU A 257 15.52 2.68 -6.64
CA LEU A 257 15.00 2.42 -7.99
C LEU A 257 14.28 3.65 -8.55
N PHE A 258 13.56 4.37 -7.71
CA PHE A 258 12.86 5.59 -8.11
C PHE A 258 13.86 6.72 -8.39
N ASP A 259 14.89 6.86 -7.58
CA ASP A 259 15.94 7.88 -7.77
C ASP A 259 16.72 7.67 -9.09
N THR A 260 16.94 6.41 -9.46
CA THR A 260 17.64 6.03 -10.71
C THR A 260 16.72 5.92 -11.93
N LEU A 261 15.42 6.09 -11.73
CA LEU A 261 14.42 5.93 -12.79
C LEU A 261 14.65 6.85 -14.00
N PRO A 262 15.00 8.15 -13.84
CA PRO A 262 15.28 9.03 -14.99
C PRO A 262 16.37 8.48 -15.90
N GLU A 263 17.46 7.98 -15.33
CA GLU A 263 18.57 7.36 -16.07
C GLU A 263 18.13 6.08 -16.78
N LYS A 264 17.41 5.21 -16.07
CA LYS A 264 16.91 3.92 -16.60
C LYS A 264 15.87 4.11 -17.71
N LEU A 265 15.18 5.24 -17.74
CA LEU A 265 14.27 5.61 -18.83
C LEU A 265 15.00 6.24 -20.03
N GLY A 266 16.30 6.49 -19.95
CA GLY A 266 17.08 7.19 -20.98
C GLY A 266 16.81 8.69 -21.02
N GLY A 267 16.59 9.30 -19.85
CA GLY A 267 16.12 10.67 -19.64
C GLY A 267 14.61 10.74 -19.43
N ALA A 268 14.15 11.72 -18.70
CA ALA A 268 12.72 11.96 -18.45
C ALA A 268 12.45 13.44 -18.18
N HIS A 269 11.23 13.88 -18.49
CA HIS A 269 10.72 15.17 -18.00
C HIS A 269 10.32 15.00 -16.53
N ILE A 270 10.95 15.75 -15.65
CA ILE A 270 10.65 15.71 -14.21
C ILE A 270 9.77 16.89 -13.86
N VAL A 271 8.60 16.62 -13.27
CA VAL A 271 7.67 17.64 -12.76
C VAL A 271 7.50 17.46 -11.25
N HIS A 272 7.61 18.55 -10.50
CA HIS A 272 7.45 18.56 -9.05
C HIS A 272 6.10 19.16 -8.68
N LEU A 273 5.24 18.41 -8.00
CA LEU A 273 4.00 18.93 -7.43
C LEU A 273 4.25 19.34 -5.98
N VAL A 274 4.39 20.63 -5.74
CA VAL A 274 4.73 21.18 -4.42
C VAL A 274 3.52 21.61 -3.60
N ASN A 275 2.35 21.82 -4.24
CA ASN A 275 1.14 22.26 -3.58
C ASN A 275 0.43 21.08 -2.89
N ASN A 276 0.08 21.28 -1.61
CA ASN A 276 -0.69 20.31 -0.83
C ASN A 276 -2.12 20.84 -0.63
N TYR A 277 -3.09 20.13 -1.20
CA TYR A 277 -4.52 20.48 -1.17
C TYR A 277 -5.27 19.84 0.01
N ARG A 278 -4.62 18.89 0.69
CA ARG A 278 -5.23 18.10 1.76
C ARG A 278 -5.06 18.75 3.13
N CYS A 279 -3.81 18.93 3.52
CA CYS A 279 -3.44 19.25 4.89
C CYS A 279 -3.45 20.76 5.15
N SER A 280 -3.83 21.15 6.37
CA SER A 280 -3.65 22.52 6.85
C SER A 280 -2.17 22.93 6.85
N PRO A 281 -1.85 24.24 6.84
CA PRO A 281 -0.48 24.75 6.86
C PRO A 281 0.36 24.21 8.02
N VAL A 282 -0.26 24.10 9.19
CA VAL A 282 0.40 23.62 10.42
C VAL A 282 0.80 22.15 10.29
N ILE A 283 -0.07 21.31 9.72
CA ILE A 283 0.20 19.89 9.49
C ILE A 283 1.31 19.72 8.44
N VAL A 284 1.29 20.49 7.36
CA VAL A 284 2.35 20.47 6.34
C VAL A 284 3.69 20.88 6.98
N ALA A 285 3.71 21.96 7.76
CA ALA A 285 4.91 22.42 8.46
C ALA A 285 5.46 21.36 9.43
N ALA A 286 4.60 20.68 10.18
CA ALA A 286 5.02 19.60 11.08
C ALA A 286 5.61 18.39 10.31
N GLY A 287 5.00 17.99 9.20
CA GLY A 287 5.53 16.92 8.36
C GLY A 287 6.90 17.27 7.77
N LEU A 288 7.05 18.47 7.23
CA LEU A 288 8.33 18.96 6.71
C LEU A 288 9.41 19.05 7.80
N HIS A 289 9.03 19.53 8.99
CA HIS A 289 9.93 19.61 10.14
C HIS A 289 10.52 18.24 10.51
N VAL A 290 9.68 17.20 10.55
CA VAL A 290 10.13 15.83 10.84
C VAL A 290 11.13 15.34 9.79
N LEU A 291 10.87 15.58 8.51
CA LEU A 291 11.77 15.19 7.42
C LEU A 291 13.11 15.97 7.49
N THR A 292 13.04 17.30 7.50
CA THR A 292 14.23 18.16 7.39
C THR A 292 15.17 18.06 8.61
N ASN A 293 14.61 17.97 9.82
CA ASN A 293 15.40 17.80 11.04
C ASN A 293 16.08 16.42 11.14
N ASN A 294 15.68 15.48 10.31
CA ASN A 294 16.32 14.17 10.21
C ASN A 294 17.09 13.99 8.89
N GLY A 295 17.45 15.10 8.22
CA GLY A 295 18.33 15.11 7.05
C GLY A 295 17.66 14.67 5.74
N ILE A 296 16.34 14.65 5.66
CA ILE A 296 15.60 14.35 4.43
C ILE A 296 15.07 15.67 3.84
N PRO A 297 15.63 16.15 2.72
CA PRO A 297 15.16 17.37 2.08
C PRO A 297 13.72 17.20 1.60
N ALA A 298 12.88 18.18 1.90
CA ALA A 298 11.48 18.16 1.50
C ALA A 298 10.92 19.56 1.32
N THR A 299 10.04 19.73 0.36
CA THR A 299 9.34 20.98 0.07
C THR A 299 7.89 20.68 -0.24
N ALA A 300 6.99 21.36 0.46
CA ALA A 300 5.56 21.36 0.18
C ALA A 300 4.94 22.65 0.70
N ARG A 301 3.82 23.06 0.13
CA ARG A 301 3.09 24.25 0.53
C ARG A 301 1.60 23.94 0.57
N SER A 302 0.96 24.16 1.72
CA SER A 302 -0.50 24.07 1.82
C SER A 302 -1.17 25.13 0.96
N THR A 303 -2.25 24.75 0.28
CA THR A 303 -3.13 25.70 -0.41
C THR A 303 -4.21 26.24 0.51
N LYS A 304 -4.38 25.68 1.71
CA LYS A 304 -5.30 26.19 2.73
C LYS A 304 -4.69 27.40 3.43
N LEU A 305 -5.53 28.32 3.87
CA LEU A 305 -5.10 29.56 4.50
C LEU A 305 -4.77 29.37 5.98
N ASP A 306 -5.58 28.57 6.69
CA ASP A 306 -5.53 28.39 8.13
C ASP A 306 -5.62 26.90 8.52
N GLY A 307 -5.37 26.61 9.79
CA GLY A 307 -5.52 25.27 10.37
C GLY A 307 -5.40 25.31 11.89
N ASP A 308 -6.05 24.36 12.53
CA ASP A 308 -5.99 24.19 13.98
C ASP A 308 -4.56 23.84 14.42
N ALA A 309 -4.18 24.29 15.61
CA ALA A 309 -2.91 23.91 16.23
C ALA A 309 -2.86 22.39 16.48
N ILE A 310 -1.68 21.80 16.27
CA ILE A 310 -1.45 20.39 16.62
C ILE A 310 -1.44 20.25 18.14
N THR A 311 -2.24 19.34 18.66
CA THR A 311 -2.25 19.02 20.09
C THR A 311 -1.30 17.88 20.39
N VAL A 312 -0.28 18.14 21.23
CA VAL A 312 0.61 17.10 21.76
C VAL A 312 0.31 16.89 23.22
N GLN A 313 -0.10 15.67 23.61
CA GLN A 313 -0.54 15.38 24.98
C GLN A 313 0.14 14.15 25.58
N GLY A 314 0.71 14.32 26.78
CA GLY A 314 1.30 13.24 27.57
C GLY A 314 0.31 12.66 28.57
N TYR A 315 0.47 11.35 28.84
CA TYR A 315 -0.33 10.58 29.80
C TYR A 315 0.59 9.76 30.72
N ALA A 316 0.08 9.32 31.88
CA ALA A 316 0.87 8.55 32.81
C ALA A 316 1.27 7.17 32.25
N ASN A 317 0.31 6.47 31.65
CA ASN A 317 0.49 5.14 31.07
C ASN A 317 -0.36 4.93 29.81
N GLU A 318 -0.22 3.77 29.16
CA GLU A 318 -0.92 3.43 27.93
C GLU A 318 -2.44 3.35 28.05
N HIS A 319 -2.96 3.02 29.23
CA HIS A 319 -4.40 2.94 29.47
C HIS A 319 -5.00 4.34 29.64
N ASP A 320 -4.29 5.23 30.33
CA ASP A 320 -4.68 6.64 30.44
C ASP A 320 -4.60 7.33 29.09
N GLU A 321 -3.58 7.02 28.27
CA GLU A 321 -3.47 7.49 26.91
C GLU A 321 -4.68 7.06 26.08
N ALA A 322 -5.05 5.78 26.10
CA ALA A 322 -6.17 5.25 25.34
C ALA A 322 -7.52 5.87 25.79
N ASN A 323 -7.74 6.06 27.09
CA ASN A 323 -8.93 6.77 27.61
C ASN A 323 -8.92 8.24 27.18
N GLY A 324 -7.76 8.91 27.21
CA GLY A 324 -7.61 10.29 26.76
C GLY A 324 -7.93 10.44 25.28
N ILE A 325 -7.47 9.52 24.44
CA ILE A 325 -7.82 9.48 23.00
C ILE A 325 -9.35 9.37 22.83
N ALA A 326 -10.02 8.49 23.58
CA ALA A 326 -11.47 8.33 23.49
C ALA A 326 -12.22 9.63 23.85
N LEU A 327 -11.79 10.34 24.89
CA LEU A 327 -12.38 11.62 25.29
C LEU A 327 -12.15 12.71 24.22
N LEU A 328 -10.93 12.84 23.72
CA LEU A 328 -10.59 13.80 22.67
C LEU A 328 -11.31 13.47 21.35
N ALA A 329 -11.45 12.20 21.00
CA ALA A 329 -12.22 11.77 19.82
C ALA A 329 -13.70 12.14 19.94
N THR A 330 -14.29 11.99 21.15
CA THR A 330 -15.66 12.44 21.42
C THR A 330 -15.81 13.96 21.25
N GLN A 331 -14.81 14.72 21.69
CA GLN A 331 -14.82 16.19 21.50
C GLN A 331 -14.68 16.58 20.02
N ALA A 332 -13.76 15.92 19.30
CA ALA A 332 -13.56 16.16 17.88
C ALA A 332 -14.81 15.80 17.06
N HIS A 333 -15.49 14.71 17.40
CA HIS A 333 -16.70 14.26 16.71
C HIS A 333 -17.86 15.28 16.78
N ARG A 334 -17.94 16.08 17.83
CA ARG A 334 -18.99 17.12 17.94
C ARG A 334 -19.00 18.13 16.78
N SER A 335 -17.87 18.33 16.12
CA SER A 335 -17.71 19.21 14.96
C SER A 335 -17.75 18.47 13.62
N LEU A 336 -17.92 17.14 13.63
CA LEU A 336 -17.89 16.27 12.46
C LEU A 336 -19.23 15.57 12.28
N ALA A 337 -19.58 15.26 11.02
CA ALA A 337 -20.82 14.56 10.73
C ALA A 337 -20.74 13.06 11.00
N ARG A 338 -19.53 12.47 10.96
CA ARG A 338 -19.31 11.03 10.99
C ARG A 338 -18.09 10.64 11.84
N TRP A 339 -18.18 9.51 12.52
CA TRP A 339 -17.03 8.92 13.20
C TRP A 339 -15.93 8.48 12.22
N SER A 340 -16.30 8.08 11.01
CA SER A 340 -15.36 7.70 9.93
C SER A 340 -14.51 8.86 9.42
N ASP A 341 -14.77 10.11 9.83
CA ASP A 341 -13.89 11.26 9.60
C ASP A 341 -12.70 11.30 10.56
N ILE A 342 -12.65 10.37 11.53
CA ILE A 342 -11.62 10.27 12.56
C ILE A 342 -10.85 8.94 12.38
N ALA A 343 -9.52 9.01 12.46
CA ALA A 343 -8.67 7.83 12.56
C ALA A 343 -7.77 7.88 13.79
N VAL A 344 -7.51 6.72 14.37
CA VAL A 344 -6.45 6.53 15.36
C VAL A 344 -5.37 5.63 14.77
N LEU A 345 -4.17 6.15 14.69
CA LEU A 345 -3.02 5.47 14.12
C LEU A 345 -2.09 5.00 15.24
N VAL A 346 -1.74 3.72 15.20
CA VAL A 346 -0.89 3.05 16.19
C VAL A 346 0.32 2.39 15.53
N ARG A 347 1.35 2.05 16.28
CA ARG A 347 2.52 1.35 15.75
C ARG A 347 2.33 -0.18 15.73
N THR A 348 1.69 -0.74 16.75
CA THR A 348 1.61 -2.19 16.96
C THR A 348 0.16 -2.67 17.14
N ASN A 349 -0.07 -3.96 16.87
CA ASN A 349 -1.38 -4.57 17.10
C ASN A 349 -1.77 -4.56 18.58
N THR A 350 -0.80 -4.72 19.51
CA THR A 350 -1.08 -4.63 20.94
C THR A 350 -1.61 -3.25 21.34
N GLN A 351 -1.02 -2.17 20.84
CA GLN A 351 -1.57 -0.83 21.06
C GLN A 351 -2.99 -0.70 20.50
N ARG A 352 -3.24 -1.28 19.32
CA ARG A 352 -4.56 -1.27 18.68
C ARG A 352 -5.62 -1.89 19.60
N GLU A 353 -5.32 -3.01 20.23
CA GLU A 353 -6.24 -3.70 21.16
C GLU A 353 -6.55 -2.84 22.39
N ILE A 354 -5.55 -2.18 22.97
CA ILE A 354 -5.73 -1.31 24.14
C ILE A 354 -6.63 -0.11 23.78
N VAL A 355 -6.34 0.55 22.64
CA VAL A 355 -7.14 1.69 22.17
C VAL A 355 -8.56 1.26 21.82
N ALA A 356 -8.72 0.12 21.12
CA ALA A 356 -10.05 -0.43 20.80
C ALA A 356 -10.88 -0.69 22.05
N GLY A 357 -10.26 -1.24 23.11
CA GLY A 357 -10.89 -1.48 24.41
C GLY A 357 -11.37 -0.18 25.06
N ALA A 358 -10.56 0.88 25.03
CA ALA A 358 -10.94 2.19 25.58
C ALA A 358 -12.08 2.85 24.77
N LEU A 359 -11.99 2.86 23.45
CA LEU A 359 -13.04 3.39 22.59
C LEU A 359 -14.38 2.68 22.84
N LYS A 360 -14.35 1.33 22.95
CA LYS A 360 -15.54 0.53 23.27
C LYS A 360 -16.12 0.88 24.64
N LYS A 361 -15.26 1.07 25.66
CA LYS A 361 -15.68 1.48 27.02
C LYS A 361 -16.39 2.82 27.01
N HIS A 362 -16.00 3.73 26.11
CA HIS A 362 -16.65 5.03 25.91
C HIS A 362 -17.80 5.01 24.90
N HIS A 363 -18.29 3.83 24.52
CA HIS A 363 -19.36 3.63 23.53
C HIS A 363 -19.10 4.28 22.17
N ILE A 364 -17.83 4.40 21.78
CA ILE A 364 -17.42 4.92 20.49
C ILE A 364 -17.33 3.75 19.51
N PRO A 365 -18.04 3.79 18.38
CA PRO A 365 -17.96 2.74 17.36
C PRO A 365 -16.57 2.73 16.72
N VAL A 366 -16.00 1.54 16.58
CA VAL A 366 -14.67 1.34 16.02
C VAL A 366 -14.75 0.42 14.82
N LEU A 367 -14.24 0.89 13.71
CA LEU A 367 -13.98 0.06 12.55
C LEU A 367 -12.59 -0.57 12.71
N THR A 368 -12.57 -1.79 13.21
CA THR A 368 -11.35 -2.58 13.25
C THR A 368 -11.08 -3.15 11.87
N ARG A 369 -9.91 -2.85 11.31
CA ARG A 369 -9.40 -3.33 10.01
C ARG A 369 -9.97 -2.66 8.77
N GLY A 370 -10.30 -1.37 8.81
CA GLY A 370 -10.64 -0.58 7.60
C GLY A 370 -11.84 -1.11 6.79
N GLN A 371 -12.81 -1.72 7.44
CA GLN A 371 -13.84 -2.52 6.81
C GLN A 371 -14.87 -1.71 6.00
N SER A 372 -15.21 -0.49 6.37
CA SER A 372 -16.38 0.13 5.75
C SER A 372 -16.13 0.87 4.44
N ALA A 373 -15.10 1.68 4.36
CA ALA A 373 -14.88 2.49 3.15
C ALA A 373 -14.21 1.69 2.01
N VAL A 374 -13.35 0.72 2.36
CA VAL A 374 -12.61 -0.11 1.40
C VAL A 374 -13.45 -1.29 0.94
N VAL A 375 -14.14 -1.95 1.85
CA VAL A 375 -14.88 -3.18 1.58
C VAL A 375 -16.23 -2.92 0.92
N ALA A 376 -16.91 -1.80 1.22
CA ALA A 376 -18.21 -1.50 0.62
C ALA A 376 -18.21 -1.46 -0.92
N PRO A 377 -17.25 -0.84 -1.60
CA PRO A 377 -17.16 -0.94 -3.06
C PRO A 377 -16.89 -2.35 -3.55
N LEU A 378 -16.05 -3.11 -2.85
CA LEU A 378 -15.72 -4.49 -3.19
C LEU A 378 -16.93 -5.41 -3.03
N LEU A 379 -17.77 -5.18 -2.03
CA LEU A 379 -19.03 -5.91 -1.86
C LEU A 379 -20.00 -5.64 -3.01
N GLN A 380 -20.04 -4.41 -3.56
CA GLN A 380 -20.84 -4.12 -4.75
C GLN A 380 -20.30 -4.85 -5.99
N GLU A 381 -18.96 -4.91 -6.14
CA GLU A 381 -18.32 -5.69 -7.20
C GLU A 381 -18.67 -7.17 -7.08
N VAL A 382 -18.51 -7.74 -5.88
CA VAL A 382 -18.85 -9.15 -5.61
C VAL A 382 -20.32 -9.44 -5.90
N ALA A 383 -21.23 -8.57 -5.43
CA ALA A 383 -22.66 -8.76 -5.63
C ALA A 383 -23.07 -8.87 -7.11
N ALA A 384 -22.33 -8.21 -8.00
CA ALA A 384 -22.55 -8.23 -9.43
C ALA A 384 -22.03 -9.49 -10.14
N LEU A 385 -21.26 -10.35 -9.47
CA LEU A 385 -20.69 -11.56 -10.06
C LEU A 385 -21.75 -12.67 -10.14
N THR A 386 -22.01 -13.13 -11.37
CA THR A 386 -23.12 -14.05 -11.65
C THR A 386 -22.74 -15.53 -11.71
N HIS A 387 -21.45 -15.85 -11.67
CA HIS A 387 -20.96 -17.22 -11.79
C HIS A 387 -19.89 -17.55 -10.74
N ARG A 388 -19.86 -18.82 -10.33
CA ARG A 388 -18.87 -19.34 -9.38
C ARG A 388 -17.43 -19.05 -9.78
N TYR A 389 -17.10 -19.23 -11.06
CA TYR A 389 -15.73 -19.01 -11.56
C TYR A 389 -15.34 -17.54 -11.47
N ALA A 390 -16.24 -16.62 -11.84
CA ALA A 390 -16.00 -15.19 -11.69
C ALA A 390 -15.78 -14.78 -10.22
N LEU A 391 -16.52 -15.40 -9.29
CA LEU A 391 -16.38 -15.17 -7.86
C LEU A 391 -15.04 -15.73 -7.34
N ALA A 392 -14.62 -16.90 -7.81
CA ALA A 392 -13.34 -17.50 -7.45
C ALA A 392 -12.14 -16.70 -8.00
N ASP A 393 -12.21 -16.31 -9.27
CA ASP A 393 -11.18 -15.47 -9.91
C ASP A 393 -11.07 -14.11 -9.21
N TRP A 394 -12.20 -13.49 -8.91
CA TRP A 394 -12.25 -12.22 -8.18
C TRP A 394 -11.62 -12.35 -6.78
N ALA A 395 -11.97 -13.43 -6.04
CA ALA A 395 -11.38 -13.67 -4.70
C ALA A 395 -9.87 -13.93 -4.79
N LEU A 396 -9.43 -14.66 -5.80
CA LEU A 396 -8.01 -14.90 -6.05
C LEU A 396 -7.28 -13.59 -6.37
N GLU A 397 -7.80 -12.79 -7.29
CA GLU A 397 -7.25 -11.48 -7.62
C GLU A 397 -7.21 -10.56 -6.40
N LEU A 398 -8.28 -10.54 -5.59
CA LEU A 398 -8.35 -9.76 -4.35
C LEU A 398 -7.25 -10.17 -3.38
N ARG A 399 -7.11 -11.47 -3.17
CA ARG A 399 -6.08 -12.04 -2.30
C ARG A 399 -4.66 -11.71 -2.77
N MET A 400 -4.45 -11.77 -4.10
CA MET A 400 -3.15 -11.51 -4.72
C MET A 400 -2.70 -10.05 -4.61
N ALA A 401 -3.65 -9.15 -4.52
CA ALA A 401 -3.41 -7.71 -4.49
C ALA A 401 -3.45 -7.11 -3.08
N SER A 402 -3.72 -7.92 -2.07
CA SER A 402 -3.97 -7.45 -0.71
C SER A 402 -2.88 -7.91 0.25
N ASP A 403 -2.50 -7.04 1.18
CA ASP A 403 -1.59 -7.42 2.26
C ASP A 403 -2.25 -8.44 3.19
N PRO A 404 -1.52 -9.43 3.71
CA PRO A 404 -2.02 -10.32 4.74
C PRO A 404 -2.63 -9.51 5.90
N ASP A 405 -3.81 -9.90 6.37
CA ASP A 405 -4.60 -9.20 7.40
C ASP A 405 -5.29 -7.89 6.96
N SER A 406 -5.18 -7.47 5.71
CA SER A 406 -5.99 -6.36 5.20
C SER A 406 -7.47 -6.75 5.11
N PRO A 407 -8.40 -5.78 5.12
CA PRO A 407 -9.84 -6.04 4.93
C PRO A 407 -10.15 -6.77 3.62
N GLU A 408 -9.43 -6.44 2.57
CA GLU A 408 -9.51 -7.05 1.25
C GLU A 408 -9.09 -8.52 1.29
N PHE A 409 -7.96 -8.78 1.94
CA PHE A 409 -7.47 -10.15 2.13
C PHE A 409 -8.49 -10.99 2.90
N LEU A 410 -9.03 -10.47 4.00
CA LEU A 410 -10.06 -11.13 4.79
C LEU A 410 -11.35 -11.36 4.00
N LEU A 411 -11.77 -10.38 3.18
CA LEU A 411 -12.92 -10.56 2.30
C LEU A 411 -12.67 -11.67 1.29
N SER A 412 -11.47 -11.75 0.72
CA SER A 412 -11.09 -12.84 -0.18
C SER A 412 -11.14 -14.20 0.51
N GLU A 413 -10.72 -14.27 1.77
CA GLU A 413 -10.81 -15.48 2.59
C GLU A 413 -12.26 -15.91 2.83
N GLN A 414 -13.13 -14.93 3.15
CA GLN A 414 -14.57 -15.18 3.32
C GLN A 414 -15.24 -15.68 2.05
N VAL A 415 -14.86 -15.14 0.88
CA VAL A 415 -15.35 -15.67 -0.41
C VAL A 415 -14.86 -17.09 -0.64
N ASN A 416 -13.60 -17.40 -0.32
CA ASN A 416 -13.07 -18.75 -0.45
C ASN A 416 -13.76 -19.74 0.52
N GLU A 417 -14.03 -19.33 1.76
CA GLU A 417 -14.80 -20.11 2.74
C GLU A 417 -16.22 -20.39 2.21
N PHE A 418 -16.90 -19.37 1.71
CA PHE A 418 -18.20 -19.51 1.08
C PHE A 418 -18.18 -20.52 -0.10
N LEU A 419 -17.15 -20.43 -0.95
CA LEU A 419 -16.97 -21.33 -2.08
C LEU A 419 -16.67 -22.77 -1.65
N GLN A 420 -16.01 -22.98 -0.52
CA GLN A 420 -15.79 -24.31 0.07
C GLN A 420 -17.08 -24.90 0.64
N ASP A 421 -17.88 -24.09 1.33
CA ASP A 421 -19.17 -24.49 1.89
C ASP A 421 -20.20 -24.81 0.80
N HIS A 422 -20.02 -24.27 -0.41
CA HIS A 422 -20.90 -24.47 -1.56
C HIS A 422 -20.14 -25.08 -2.75
N PRO A 423 -19.68 -26.36 -2.65
CA PRO A 423 -18.78 -26.97 -3.65
C PRO A 423 -19.43 -27.19 -5.02
N THR A 424 -20.75 -27.31 -5.06
CA THR A 424 -21.54 -27.57 -6.29
C THR A 424 -22.66 -26.54 -6.43
N GLY A 425 -23.01 -26.18 -7.67
CA GLY A 425 -24.18 -25.36 -7.97
C GLY A 425 -23.91 -23.90 -8.26
N ALA A 426 -24.94 -23.10 -8.14
CA ALA A 426 -25.01 -21.70 -8.57
C ALA A 426 -24.40 -20.71 -7.57
N ALA A 427 -23.23 -21.01 -6.99
CA ALA A 427 -22.53 -20.05 -6.13
C ALA A 427 -22.20 -18.78 -6.95
N HIS A 428 -22.78 -17.65 -6.56
CA HIS A 428 -22.60 -16.35 -7.20
C HIS A 428 -22.61 -15.23 -6.17
N GLY A 429 -22.24 -14.04 -6.58
CA GLY A 429 -22.02 -12.91 -5.68
C GLY A 429 -23.19 -12.56 -4.78
N SER A 430 -24.43 -12.56 -5.27
CA SER A 430 -25.59 -12.27 -4.42
C SER A 430 -25.89 -13.38 -3.39
N MET A 431 -25.56 -14.64 -3.66
CA MET A 431 -25.60 -15.72 -2.66
C MET A 431 -24.52 -15.51 -1.59
N PHE A 432 -23.30 -15.13 -2.00
CA PHE A 432 -22.25 -14.77 -1.06
C PHE A 432 -22.69 -13.61 -0.16
N MET A 433 -23.35 -12.57 -0.70
CA MET A 433 -23.87 -11.47 0.10
C MET A 433 -24.90 -11.94 1.12
N SER A 434 -25.78 -12.86 0.76
CA SER A 434 -26.77 -13.47 1.68
C SER A 434 -26.08 -14.32 2.75
N TRP A 435 -25.09 -15.12 2.39
CA TRP A 435 -24.28 -15.91 3.30
C TRP A 435 -23.50 -14.99 4.26
N LEU A 436 -22.86 -13.94 3.74
CA LEU A 436 -22.11 -12.97 4.51
C LEU A 436 -23.01 -12.24 5.54
N SER A 437 -24.24 -11.92 5.19
CA SER A 437 -25.21 -11.31 6.12
C SER A 437 -25.59 -12.27 7.27
N THR A 438 -25.53 -13.56 7.05
CA THR A 438 -25.90 -14.60 8.03
C THR A 438 -24.71 -14.99 8.93
N VAL A 439 -23.52 -15.15 8.32
CA VAL A 439 -22.27 -15.49 9.01
C VAL A 439 -21.57 -14.22 9.49
N GLY A 440 -21.77 -13.13 8.78
CA GLY A 440 -21.12 -11.83 8.96
C GLY A 440 -21.68 -10.96 10.09
N GLN A 441 -22.61 -11.44 10.93
CA GLN A 441 -22.93 -10.77 12.20
C GLN A 441 -21.70 -10.61 13.12
N ARG A 442 -20.54 -11.11 12.69
CA ARG A 442 -19.23 -10.89 13.30
C ARG A 442 -18.42 -9.75 12.68
N THR A 443 -18.90 -9.12 11.60
CA THR A 443 -18.22 -8.02 10.93
C THR A 443 -19.22 -6.90 10.66
N ASN A 444 -19.07 -5.77 11.38
CA ASN A 444 -19.87 -4.56 11.24
C ASN A 444 -19.61 -3.89 9.87
N LEU A 445 -20.16 -4.48 8.81
CA LEU A 445 -20.08 -3.94 7.44
C LEU A 445 -21.17 -2.88 7.26
N GLY A 446 -20.79 -1.61 7.25
CA GLY A 446 -21.69 -0.48 6.99
C GLY A 446 -21.97 0.44 8.18
N GLU A 447 -21.43 0.18 9.36
CA GLU A 447 -21.53 1.09 10.50
C GLU A 447 -20.54 2.26 10.41
N ASP A 448 -20.96 3.45 10.83
CA ASP A 448 -20.07 4.59 11.00
C ASP A 448 -19.21 4.38 12.26
N GLY A 449 -17.90 4.57 12.17
CA GLY A 449 -16.99 4.35 13.29
C GLY A 449 -15.59 4.88 13.05
N ILE A 450 -14.84 5.08 14.14
CA ILE A 450 -13.43 5.49 14.07
C ILE A 450 -12.61 4.38 13.41
N GLU A 451 -11.79 4.74 12.44
CA GLU A 451 -10.83 3.82 11.84
C GLU A 451 -9.59 3.70 12.73
N LEU A 452 -9.30 2.48 13.17
CA LEU A 452 -8.17 2.16 14.05
C LEU A 452 -7.16 1.30 13.30
N LEU A 453 -6.06 1.91 12.88
CA LEU A 453 -5.10 1.35 11.93
C LEU A 453 -3.66 1.43 12.44
N THR A 454 -2.78 0.60 11.87
CA THR A 454 -1.34 0.85 12.01
C THR A 454 -0.89 1.99 11.09
N PHE A 455 0.26 2.64 11.39
CA PHE A 455 0.82 3.69 10.55
C PHE A 455 1.01 3.25 9.09
N HIS A 456 1.45 2.01 8.86
CA HIS A 456 1.64 1.46 7.51
C HIS A 456 0.30 1.28 6.78
N ALA A 457 -0.72 0.77 7.47
CA ALA A 457 -2.05 0.56 6.88
C ALA A 457 -2.79 1.88 6.58
N ALA A 458 -2.34 3.00 7.14
CA ALA A 458 -2.89 4.33 6.87
C ALA A 458 -2.38 4.96 5.57
N LYS A 459 -1.35 4.39 4.93
CA LYS A 459 -0.85 4.90 3.65
C LYS A 459 -1.91 4.82 2.57
N GLY A 460 -1.99 5.85 1.73
CA GLY A 460 -3.00 5.98 0.68
C GLY A 460 -4.37 6.51 1.17
N ARG A 461 -4.56 6.66 2.46
CA ARG A 461 -5.81 7.11 3.09
C ARG A 461 -5.69 8.51 3.67
N GLU A 462 -6.84 9.09 4.05
CA GLU A 462 -6.90 10.43 4.65
C GLU A 462 -8.15 10.61 5.48
N TRP A 463 -8.06 11.42 6.54
CA TRP A 463 -9.17 11.72 7.44
C TRP A 463 -9.14 13.19 7.81
N ASN A 464 -10.28 13.72 8.20
CA ASN A 464 -10.35 15.08 8.71
C ASN A 464 -9.50 15.23 9.98
N THR A 465 -9.65 14.28 10.91
CA THR A 465 -8.99 14.27 12.21
C THR A 465 -8.19 12.98 12.40
N VAL A 466 -6.93 13.10 12.78
CA VAL A 466 -6.04 11.94 13.05
C VAL A 466 -5.45 12.03 14.44
N PHE A 467 -5.44 10.91 15.13
CA PHE A 467 -4.70 10.67 16.37
C PHE A 467 -3.49 9.79 16.08
N ILE A 468 -2.29 10.26 16.42
CA ILE A 468 -1.05 9.47 16.44
C ILE A 468 -0.83 9.02 17.87
N ALA A 469 -1.08 7.76 18.17
CA ALA A 469 -0.95 7.18 19.51
C ALA A 469 0.42 6.52 19.71
N GLY A 470 0.98 6.65 20.91
CA GLY A 470 2.29 6.07 21.25
C GLY A 470 3.45 6.77 20.54
N ALA A 471 3.41 8.09 20.48
CA ALA A 471 4.52 8.90 19.95
C ALA A 471 5.72 8.89 20.92
N GLU A 472 6.36 7.72 21.06
CA GLU A 472 7.41 7.42 22.03
C GLU A 472 8.65 6.83 21.38
N GLN A 473 9.81 7.05 21.99
CA GLN A 473 11.05 6.37 21.63
C GLN A 473 10.86 4.85 21.80
N GLY A 474 11.22 4.08 20.76
CA GLY A 474 11.04 2.62 20.73
C GLY A 474 9.80 2.17 19.99
N LEU A 475 8.79 3.05 19.82
CA LEU A 475 7.64 2.84 18.95
C LEU A 475 7.73 3.67 17.66
N LEU A 476 8.07 4.96 17.78
CA LEU A 476 8.26 5.86 16.65
C LEU A 476 9.42 6.84 16.95
N PRO A 477 10.66 6.57 16.55
CA PRO A 477 11.11 5.43 15.73
C PRO A 477 11.05 4.10 16.48
N HIS A 478 10.81 3.01 15.72
CA HIS A 478 10.74 1.66 16.30
C HIS A 478 12.14 1.18 16.70
N SER A 479 12.22 0.47 17.84
CA SER A 479 13.49 -0.01 18.43
C SER A 479 14.27 -0.99 17.55
N SER A 480 13.60 -1.69 16.62
CA SER A 480 14.24 -2.60 15.67
C SER A 480 14.96 -1.87 14.52
N SER A 481 14.73 -0.58 14.33
CA SER A 481 15.32 0.21 13.22
C SER A 481 16.77 0.60 13.53
N ARG A 482 17.71 -0.24 13.09
CA ARG A 482 19.14 -0.12 13.42
C ARG A 482 19.95 0.54 12.32
N THR A 483 19.67 0.23 11.04
CA THR A 483 20.42 0.77 9.91
C THR A 483 19.99 2.19 9.55
N ALA A 484 20.84 2.93 8.84
CA ALA A 484 20.51 4.28 8.36
C ALA A 484 19.26 4.28 7.47
N ALA A 485 19.12 3.28 6.59
CA ALA A 485 17.95 3.12 5.73
C ALA A 485 16.66 2.90 6.52
N GLN A 486 16.69 2.01 7.53
CA GLN A 486 15.54 1.78 8.42
C GLN A 486 15.18 3.02 9.23
N LYS A 487 16.18 3.77 9.73
CA LYS A 487 15.92 5.03 10.44
C LYS A 487 15.30 6.09 9.52
N ALA A 488 15.76 6.19 8.28
CA ALA A 488 15.16 7.08 7.29
C ALA A 488 13.72 6.66 6.94
N GLU A 489 13.43 5.35 6.91
CA GLU A 489 12.07 4.82 6.73
C GLU A 489 11.15 5.19 7.90
N GLU A 490 11.62 5.11 9.16
CA GLU A 490 10.86 5.56 10.32
C GLU A 490 10.54 7.07 10.29
N VAL A 491 11.46 7.90 9.77
CA VAL A 491 11.20 9.33 9.55
C VAL A 491 10.08 9.52 8.51
N ARG A 492 10.15 8.80 7.39
CA ARG A 492 9.10 8.84 6.37
C ARG A 492 7.77 8.29 6.90
N LEU A 493 7.80 7.26 7.75
CA LEU A 493 6.59 6.71 8.39
C LEU A 493 5.92 7.76 9.30
N ALA A 494 6.69 8.52 10.06
CA ALA A 494 6.16 9.64 10.86
C ALA A 494 5.55 10.72 9.96
N TYR A 495 6.23 11.09 8.87
CA TYR A 495 5.70 12.03 7.87
C TYR A 495 4.38 11.51 7.25
N VAL A 496 4.33 10.24 6.88
CA VAL A 496 3.09 9.62 6.35
C VAL A 496 1.97 9.72 7.38
N ALA A 497 2.22 9.35 8.65
CA ALA A 497 1.21 9.41 9.69
C ALA A 497 0.66 10.83 9.92
N ILE A 498 1.54 11.84 9.96
CA ILE A 498 1.17 13.26 10.10
C ILE A 498 0.30 13.70 8.93
N THR A 499 0.71 13.40 7.71
CA THR A 499 0.03 13.85 6.47
C THR A 499 -1.24 13.07 6.13
N ARG A 500 -1.67 12.16 7.00
CA ARG A 500 -3.01 11.56 6.91
C ARG A 500 -4.10 12.50 7.39
N ALA A 501 -3.77 13.45 8.26
CA ALA A 501 -4.70 14.47 8.76
C ALA A 501 -4.91 15.58 7.73
N ALA A 502 -6.18 15.94 7.51
CA ALA A 502 -6.53 17.08 6.66
C ALA A 502 -6.64 18.38 7.46
N GLU A 503 -7.26 18.36 8.64
CA GLU A 503 -7.56 19.55 9.44
C GLU A 503 -6.96 19.47 10.85
N LYS A 504 -7.18 18.35 11.57
CA LYS A 504 -6.82 18.22 12.99
C LYS A 504 -5.86 17.08 13.23
N LEU A 505 -4.80 17.34 13.98
CA LEU A 505 -3.81 16.34 14.37
C LEU A 505 -3.63 16.35 15.88
N PHE A 506 -3.82 15.20 16.50
CA PHE A 506 -3.51 14.91 17.88
C PHE A 506 -2.35 13.93 17.95
N VAL A 507 -1.37 14.21 18.78
CA VAL A 507 -0.21 13.36 19.03
C VAL A 507 -0.20 13.02 20.51
N THR A 508 -0.23 11.75 20.86
CA THR A 508 -0.27 11.30 22.25
C THR A 508 0.90 10.39 22.58
N HIS A 509 1.32 10.41 23.83
CA HIS A 509 2.37 9.54 24.36
C HIS A 509 2.12 9.21 25.81
N ALA A 510 2.64 8.07 26.28
CA ALA A 510 2.62 7.67 27.69
C ALA A 510 4.02 7.85 28.32
N ALA A 511 4.07 8.22 29.59
CA ALA A 511 5.32 8.28 30.37
C ALA A 511 5.82 6.89 30.77
N GLU A 512 4.90 5.91 30.86
CA GLU A 512 5.17 4.52 31.13
C GLU A 512 4.37 3.62 30.18
N ARG A 513 5.03 2.59 29.63
CA ARG A 513 4.39 1.59 28.74
C ARG A 513 4.92 0.20 29.06
N ASN A 514 3.99 -0.76 29.24
CA ASN A 514 4.33 -2.13 29.69
C ASN A 514 5.22 -2.12 30.95
N SER A 515 4.88 -1.28 31.93
CA SER A 515 5.62 -1.10 33.20
C SER A 515 7.08 -0.66 32.99
N ARG A 516 7.38 0.02 31.89
CA ARG A 516 8.70 0.58 31.60
C ARG A 516 8.58 2.07 31.25
N LYS A 517 9.53 2.86 31.77
CA LYS A 517 9.61 4.28 31.44
C LYS A 517 9.74 4.48 29.93
N ALA A 518 8.88 5.31 29.36
CA ALA A 518 8.91 5.73 27.97
C ALA A 518 9.21 7.22 27.87
N ASN A 519 9.97 7.61 26.85
CA ASN A 519 10.26 9.01 26.58
C ASN A 519 9.50 9.44 25.30
N PRO A 520 9.05 10.68 25.22
CA PRO A 520 8.44 11.21 24.00
C PRO A 520 9.30 10.99 22.76
N SER A 521 8.68 10.75 21.64
CA SER A 521 9.37 10.61 20.37
C SER A 521 10.08 11.90 19.98
N LYS A 522 11.34 11.78 19.59
CA LYS A 522 12.14 12.90 19.08
C LYS A 522 11.51 13.59 17.84
N TYR A 523 10.62 12.91 17.12
CA TYR A 523 9.97 13.45 15.93
C TYR A 523 8.94 14.52 16.24
N PHE A 524 8.39 14.54 17.47
CA PHE A 524 7.36 15.49 17.90
C PHE A 524 7.84 16.47 18.97
N VAL A 525 9.14 16.44 19.29
CA VAL A 525 9.77 17.46 20.14
C VAL A 525 10.13 18.67 19.27
N ASN A 526 9.86 19.89 19.77
CA ASN A 526 10.17 21.15 19.09
C ASN A 526 9.51 21.30 17.71
N LEU A 527 8.26 20.85 17.58
CA LEU A 527 7.48 21.15 16.38
C LEU A 527 7.35 22.67 16.16
N PRO A 528 7.20 23.14 14.90
CA PRO A 528 7.12 24.57 14.60
C PRO A 528 5.94 25.26 15.28
N LEU A 529 6.00 26.61 15.35
CA LEU A 529 4.97 27.47 15.97
C LEU A 529 3.56 27.11 15.51
N GLY A 530 2.60 27.07 16.45
CA GLY A 530 1.23 26.64 16.24
C GLY A 530 0.90 25.28 16.87
N VAL A 531 1.84 24.71 17.64
CA VAL A 531 1.62 23.48 18.42
C VAL A 531 1.29 23.83 19.85
N THR A 532 0.12 23.40 20.32
CA THR A 532 -0.25 23.48 21.73
C THR A 532 0.19 22.22 22.44
N THR A 533 1.20 22.32 23.30
CA THR A 533 1.65 21.21 24.14
C THR A 533 0.95 21.28 25.48
N THR A 534 0.10 20.31 25.78
CA THR A 534 -0.51 20.18 27.10
C THR A 534 0.06 18.93 27.78
N VAL A 535 0.88 19.12 28.80
CA VAL A 535 1.34 18.03 29.68
C VAL A 535 0.35 18.00 30.84
N ARG A 536 -0.60 17.08 30.88
CA ARG A 536 -1.32 16.74 32.10
C ARG A 536 -0.44 15.78 32.88
N MET A 537 0.21 16.29 33.92
CA MET A 537 0.69 15.43 35.01
C MET A 537 -0.51 14.94 35.80
N PRO A 538 -0.54 13.67 36.25
CA PRO A 538 -1.59 13.20 37.14
C PRO A 538 -1.49 13.95 38.47
N GLU A 539 -2.64 14.42 38.99
CA GLU A 539 -2.81 14.73 40.41
C GLU A 539 -2.83 13.45 41.23
#